data_a0e2746414985959c52da6c0dc3a9815
#
_entry.id   a0e2746414985959c52da6c0dc3a9815
#
_cell.length_a   1.000
_cell.length_b   1.000
_cell.length_c   1.000
_cell.angle_alpha   90.00
_cell.angle_beta   90.00
_cell.angle_gamma   90.00
#
_symmetry.space_group_name_H-M   'P 1'
#
loop_
_entity.id
_entity.type
_entity.pdbx_description
1 polymer ?
#
loop_
_entity_poly.entity_id
_entity_poly.type
_entity_poly.pdbx_seq_one_letter_code
_entity_poly.pdbx_strand_id
1 'polypeptide(L)'
;MPLLKEDRYTLADALTWDKRERIELIDGAPVMMAPPFRLHQEIITALLAQLYNYLEGKKCKVYPAPFAVRLFERADDRPEDVDTMVGPDLSVVCDPGKLDDIGCKGAPDLIIEVLSPSTQCHDRLTKYNLYERAGVPEYWIVSPEERTVQVSTLVDGRYRVQELYTAEAV
;
A
#
# COMPACT_ATOMS: atom_id res chain seq x y z
N MET A 1 -8.52 -17.38 12.84
CA MET A 1 -7.38 -17.83 12.02
C MET A 1 -6.58 -18.86 12.82
N PRO A 2 -6.34 -20.07 12.34
CA PRO A 2 -5.41 -20.98 12.99
C PRO A 2 -3.98 -20.46 12.74
N LEU A 3 -3.47 -19.71 13.69
CA LEU A 3 -2.05 -19.39 13.77
C LEU A 3 -1.35 -20.68 14.21
N LEU A 4 -0.65 -21.34 13.35
CA LEU A 4 0.46 -22.27 13.58
C LEU A 4 0.65 -23.17 12.37
N LYS A 5 1.06 -22.55 11.26
CA LYS A 5 1.84 -23.26 10.27
C LYS A 5 3.21 -22.62 10.27
N GLU A 6 4.26 -23.39 10.41
CA GLU A 6 5.65 -23.00 10.08
C GLU A 6 5.77 -22.76 8.55
N ASP A 7 4.65 -22.82 7.83
CA ASP A 7 4.54 -22.74 6.39
C ASP A 7 4.21 -21.32 5.97
N ARG A 8 4.81 -20.88 4.89
CA ARG A 8 4.50 -19.61 4.24
C ARG A 8 3.12 -19.70 3.61
N TYR A 9 2.32 -18.64 3.80
CA TYR A 9 1.01 -18.50 3.21
C TYR A 9 1.11 -17.86 1.82
N THR A 10 0.10 -18.12 1.01
CA THR A 10 -0.01 -17.58 -0.35
C THR A 10 -1.32 -16.82 -0.55
N LEU A 11 -1.49 -16.19 -1.69
CA LEU A 11 -2.74 -15.55 -2.06
C LEU A 11 -3.90 -16.57 -2.07
N ALA A 12 -3.65 -17.82 -2.49
CA ALA A 12 -4.65 -18.87 -2.46
C ALA A 12 -5.18 -19.11 -1.04
N ASP A 13 -4.30 -19.11 -0.04
CA ASP A 13 -4.70 -19.19 1.36
C ASP A 13 -5.47 -17.93 1.79
N ALA A 14 -4.96 -16.75 1.47
CA ALA A 14 -5.57 -15.46 1.84
C ALA A 14 -6.98 -15.29 1.29
N LEU A 15 -7.28 -15.80 0.12
CA LEU A 15 -8.61 -15.77 -0.49
C LEU A 15 -9.66 -16.59 0.30
N THR A 16 -9.21 -17.50 1.18
CA THR A 16 -10.09 -18.30 2.05
C THR A 16 -10.34 -17.66 3.41
N TRP A 17 -9.60 -16.60 3.78
CA TRP A 17 -9.72 -15.95 5.08
C TRP A 17 -11.02 -15.15 5.21
N ASP A 18 -11.40 -14.88 6.44
CA ASP A 18 -12.58 -14.04 6.71
C ASP A 18 -12.32 -12.61 6.19
N LYS A 19 -13.15 -12.20 5.24
CA LYS A 19 -13.06 -10.86 4.61
C LYS A 19 -13.28 -9.69 5.58
N ARG A 20 -13.76 -9.97 6.80
CA ARG A 20 -13.90 -8.97 7.86
C ARG A 20 -12.57 -8.69 8.54
N GLU A 21 -11.63 -9.62 8.49
CA GLU A 21 -10.28 -9.44 9.00
C GLU A 21 -9.43 -8.70 7.96
N ARG A 22 -8.79 -7.62 8.39
CA ARG A 22 -7.85 -6.87 7.55
C ARG A 22 -6.46 -7.49 7.73
N ILE A 23 -6.07 -8.33 6.78
CA ILE A 23 -4.81 -9.06 6.82
C ILE A 23 -4.02 -8.73 5.56
N GLU A 24 -2.77 -8.31 5.74
CA GLU A 24 -1.77 -8.26 4.67
C GLU A 24 -0.94 -9.54 4.68
N LEU A 25 -0.38 -9.88 3.54
CA LEU A 25 0.54 -10.98 3.39
C LEU A 25 1.87 -10.43 2.90
N ILE A 26 2.93 -10.58 3.69
CA ILE A 26 4.26 -10.08 3.36
C ILE A 26 5.26 -11.23 3.42
N ASP A 27 5.85 -11.55 2.30
CA ASP A 27 6.80 -12.68 2.15
C ASP A 27 6.25 -13.99 2.78
N GLY A 28 4.96 -14.25 2.59
CA GLY A 28 4.26 -15.42 3.13
C GLY A 28 3.85 -15.31 4.60
N ALA A 29 4.14 -14.21 5.27
CA ALA A 29 3.74 -13.98 6.66
C ALA A 29 2.47 -13.11 6.73
N PRO A 30 1.41 -13.54 7.44
CA PRO A 30 0.21 -12.75 7.63
C PRO A 30 0.44 -11.65 8.66
N VAL A 31 0.04 -10.44 8.34
CA VAL A 31 0.12 -9.26 9.20
C VAL A 31 -1.28 -8.71 9.43
N MET A 32 -1.73 -8.74 10.69
CA MET A 32 -3.02 -8.16 11.08
C MET A 32 -2.94 -6.64 11.08
N MET A 33 -3.90 -5.99 10.45
CA MET A 33 -4.01 -4.54 10.43
C MET A 33 -5.00 -4.04 11.48
N ALA A 34 -4.60 -3.02 12.22
CA ALA A 34 -5.48 -2.36 13.17
C ALA A 34 -6.59 -1.57 12.45
N PRO A 35 -7.76 -1.39 13.08
CA PRO A 35 -8.80 -0.50 12.57
C PRO A 35 -8.27 0.94 12.47
N PRO A 36 -8.64 1.69 11.42
CA PRO A 36 -8.19 3.07 11.27
C PRO A 36 -8.88 4.01 12.27
N PHE A 37 -8.16 5.03 12.72
CA PHE A 37 -8.72 6.11 13.53
C PHE A 37 -9.45 7.17 12.66
N ARG A 38 -10.30 7.97 13.27
CA ARG A 38 -11.06 9.04 12.59
C ARG A 38 -10.15 9.99 11.80
N LEU A 39 -9.10 10.52 12.43
CA LEU A 39 -8.16 11.44 11.78
C LEU A 39 -7.48 10.82 10.55
N HIS A 40 -7.11 9.55 10.63
CA HIS A 40 -6.58 8.79 9.50
C HIS A 40 -7.56 8.79 8.33
N GLN A 41 -8.85 8.53 8.59
CA GLN A 41 -9.88 8.53 7.55
C GLN A 41 -10.13 9.91 6.95
N GLU A 42 -10.09 10.97 7.77
CA GLU A 42 -10.23 12.36 7.30
C GLU A 42 -9.12 12.74 6.33
N ILE A 43 -7.87 12.36 6.66
CA ILE A 43 -6.71 12.62 5.81
C ILE A 43 -6.81 11.83 4.49
N ILE A 44 -7.14 10.53 4.56
CA ILE A 44 -7.32 9.71 3.35
C ILE A 44 -8.41 10.29 2.46
N THR A 45 -9.54 10.70 3.03
CA THR A 45 -10.63 11.30 2.27
C THR A 45 -10.19 12.59 1.56
N ALA A 46 -9.45 13.45 2.25
CA ALA A 46 -8.95 14.70 1.67
C ALA A 46 -7.93 14.46 0.54
N LEU A 47 -7.00 13.52 0.74
CA LEU A 47 -6.02 13.14 -0.29
C LEU A 47 -6.68 12.45 -1.48
N LEU A 48 -7.61 11.53 -1.23
CA LEU A 48 -8.35 10.85 -2.28
C LEU A 48 -9.11 11.82 -3.17
N ALA A 49 -9.81 12.80 -2.57
CA ALA A 49 -10.56 13.81 -3.32
C ALA A 49 -9.64 14.65 -4.22
N GLN A 50 -8.50 15.08 -3.69
CA GLN A 50 -7.53 15.86 -4.46
C GLN A 50 -6.92 15.06 -5.61
N LEU A 51 -6.50 13.82 -5.33
CA LEU A 51 -5.93 12.93 -6.35
C LEU A 51 -6.97 12.55 -7.40
N TYR A 52 -8.19 12.25 -7.00
CA TYR A 52 -9.26 11.93 -7.93
C TYR A 52 -9.53 13.09 -8.89
N ASN A 53 -9.70 14.30 -8.38
CA ASN A 53 -9.91 15.49 -9.19
C ASN A 53 -8.71 15.80 -10.11
N TYR A 54 -7.49 15.64 -9.58
CA TYR A 54 -6.28 15.86 -10.38
C TYR A 54 -6.13 14.84 -11.53
N LEU A 55 -6.51 13.58 -11.28
CA LEU A 55 -6.38 12.48 -12.24
C LEU A 55 -7.59 12.37 -13.19
N GLU A 56 -8.65 13.14 -12.98
CA GLU A 56 -9.82 13.12 -13.85
C GLU A 56 -9.43 13.44 -15.30
N GLY A 57 -9.89 12.63 -16.22
CA GLY A 57 -9.54 12.73 -17.65
C GLY A 57 -8.13 12.27 -18.01
N LYS A 58 -7.32 11.84 -17.03
CA LYS A 58 -5.96 11.30 -17.25
C LYS A 58 -5.97 9.77 -17.27
N LYS A 59 -4.84 9.20 -17.70
CA LYS A 59 -4.65 7.75 -17.81
C LYS A 59 -4.67 7.07 -16.44
N CYS A 60 -4.07 7.69 -15.42
CA CYS A 60 -3.91 7.12 -14.10
C CYS A 60 -5.21 7.19 -13.28
N LYS A 61 -5.41 6.20 -12.42
CA LYS A 61 -6.55 6.13 -11.51
C LYS A 61 -6.07 5.93 -10.07
N VAL A 62 -6.78 6.53 -9.11
CA VAL A 62 -6.53 6.36 -7.68
C VAL A 62 -7.52 5.38 -7.07
N TYR A 63 -7.03 4.51 -6.20
CA TYR A 63 -7.79 3.48 -5.50
C TYR A 63 -7.54 3.57 -4.00
N PRO A 64 -8.57 3.78 -3.18
CA PRO A 64 -8.45 3.71 -1.73
C PRO A 64 -8.52 2.26 -1.23
N ALA A 65 -7.99 2.00 -0.04
CA ALA A 65 -8.20 0.74 0.66
C ALA A 65 -9.70 0.50 0.95
N PRO A 66 -10.16 -0.77 0.95
CA PRO A 66 -9.43 -1.99 0.66
C PRO A 66 -9.21 -2.18 -0.85
N PHE A 67 -7.98 -2.24 -1.26
CA PHE A 67 -7.57 -2.48 -2.64
C PHE A 67 -6.28 -3.33 -2.60
N ALA A 68 -6.36 -4.57 -3.05
CA ALA A 68 -5.26 -5.51 -2.96
C ALA A 68 -4.17 -5.19 -3.98
N VAL A 69 -2.94 -5.03 -3.50
CA VAL A 69 -1.75 -4.85 -4.34
C VAL A 69 -0.85 -6.07 -4.17
N ARG A 70 -0.69 -6.83 -5.23
CA ARG A 70 0.11 -8.06 -5.26
C ARG A 70 1.47 -7.72 -5.89
N LEU A 71 2.36 -7.19 -5.05
CA LEU A 71 3.56 -6.44 -5.44
C LEU A 71 4.49 -7.16 -6.42
N PHE A 72 4.64 -8.47 -6.29
CA PHE A 72 5.57 -9.27 -7.09
C PHE A 72 4.88 -10.22 -8.08
N GLU A 73 3.54 -10.16 -8.19
CA GLU A 73 2.80 -11.03 -9.09
C GLU A 73 3.14 -10.75 -10.54
N ARG A 74 3.47 -11.81 -11.27
CA ARG A 74 3.74 -11.81 -12.70
C ARG A 74 2.51 -12.28 -13.48
N ALA A 75 2.53 -12.08 -14.80
CA ALA A 75 1.39 -12.39 -15.66
C ALA A 75 0.95 -13.87 -15.61
N ASP A 76 1.90 -14.78 -15.42
CA ASP A 76 1.65 -16.24 -15.45
C ASP A 76 1.58 -16.86 -14.04
N ASP A 77 1.71 -16.04 -12.98
CA ASP A 77 1.64 -16.55 -11.60
C ASP A 77 0.21 -16.96 -11.26
N ARG A 78 0.09 -18.07 -10.57
CA ARG A 78 -1.16 -18.56 -9.98
C ARG A 78 -1.26 -18.04 -8.54
N PRO A 79 -2.44 -18.05 -7.92
CA PRO A 79 -2.59 -17.62 -6.53
C PRO A 79 -1.65 -18.32 -5.55
N GLU A 80 -1.25 -19.56 -5.83
CA GLU A 80 -0.29 -20.32 -5.02
C GLU A 80 1.16 -19.81 -5.14
N ASP A 81 1.46 -19.07 -6.18
CA ASP A 81 2.79 -18.53 -6.46
C ASP A 81 2.99 -17.12 -5.86
N VAL A 82 1.91 -16.48 -5.37
CA VAL A 82 1.90 -15.12 -4.83
C VAL A 82 1.92 -15.15 -3.30
N ASP A 83 2.99 -14.67 -2.71
CA ASP A 83 3.21 -14.66 -1.25
C ASP A 83 3.22 -13.26 -0.63
N THR A 84 2.95 -12.22 -1.43
CA THR A 84 2.95 -10.84 -0.95
C THR A 84 1.78 -10.05 -1.53
N MET A 85 0.86 -9.68 -0.65
CA MET A 85 -0.32 -8.88 -0.94
C MET A 85 -0.53 -7.85 0.18
N VAL A 86 -0.56 -6.59 -0.18
CA VAL A 86 -0.77 -5.48 0.75
C VAL A 86 -2.01 -4.67 0.38
N GLY A 87 -2.53 -3.92 1.33
CA GLY A 87 -3.66 -3.01 1.12
C GLY A 87 -3.29 -1.58 1.49
N PRO A 88 -2.53 -0.87 0.65
CA PRO A 88 -2.14 0.51 0.92
C PRO A 88 -3.35 1.43 1.09
N ASP A 89 -3.21 2.47 1.89
CA ASP A 89 -4.28 3.44 2.11
C ASP A 89 -4.75 4.08 0.80
N LEU A 90 -3.82 4.48 -0.07
CA LEU A 90 -4.10 4.92 -1.43
C LEU A 90 -3.06 4.35 -2.41
N SER A 91 -3.53 3.95 -3.58
CA SER A 91 -2.69 3.49 -4.68
C SER A 91 -3.08 4.19 -5.97
N VAL A 92 -2.09 4.60 -6.76
CA VAL A 92 -2.33 5.14 -8.12
C VAL A 92 -1.76 4.15 -9.13
N VAL A 93 -2.57 3.78 -10.11
CA VAL A 93 -2.22 2.85 -11.18
C VAL A 93 -2.45 3.51 -12.52
N CYS A 94 -1.40 3.56 -13.34
CA CYS A 94 -1.44 4.20 -14.66
C CYS A 94 -1.54 3.17 -15.82
N ASP A 95 -1.22 1.92 -15.56
CA ASP A 95 -1.35 0.83 -16.53
C ASP A 95 -2.61 0.00 -16.24
N PRO A 96 -3.66 0.13 -17.05
CA PRO A 96 -4.89 -0.66 -16.86
C PRO A 96 -4.65 -2.17 -17.00
N GLY A 97 -3.58 -2.60 -17.67
CA GLY A 97 -3.20 -4.00 -17.78
C GLY A 97 -2.80 -4.66 -16.46
N LYS A 98 -2.49 -3.85 -15.43
CA LYS A 98 -2.23 -4.33 -14.08
C LYS A 98 -3.50 -4.53 -13.22
N LEU A 99 -4.65 -4.11 -13.70
CA LEU A 99 -5.90 -4.13 -12.94
C LEU A 99 -6.73 -5.37 -13.24
N ASP A 100 -7.28 -5.96 -12.18
CA ASP A 100 -8.31 -7.00 -12.25
C ASP A 100 -9.35 -6.78 -11.13
N ASP A 101 -10.31 -7.69 -11.00
CA ASP A 101 -11.40 -7.58 -10.01
C ASP A 101 -10.92 -7.62 -8.55
N ILE A 102 -9.71 -8.14 -8.30
CA ILE A 102 -9.13 -8.22 -6.94
C ILE A 102 -8.36 -6.93 -6.62
N GLY A 103 -7.68 -6.34 -7.60
CA GLY A 103 -6.87 -5.15 -7.40
C GLY A 103 -5.77 -4.97 -8.43
N CYS A 104 -4.53 -4.75 -7.98
CA CYS A 104 -3.38 -4.47 -8.83
C CYS A 104 -2.39 -5.64 -8.83
N LYS A 105 -1.97 -6.07 -10.02
CA LYS A 105 -0.87 -7.02 -10.25
C LYS A 105 0.44 -6.27 -10.40
N GLY A 106 1.41 -6.59 -9.54
CA GLY A 106 2.70 -5.89 -9.51
C GLY A 106 2.62 -4.53 -8.82
N ALA A 107 3.71 -3.78 -8.92
CA ALA A 107 3.85 -2.49 -8.27
C ALA A 107 2.96 -1.41 -8.93
N PRO A 108 2.15 -0.66 -8.16
CA PRO A 108 1.48 0.54 -8.64
C PRO A 108 2.49 1.68 -8.88
N ASP A 109 2.04 2.77 -9.49
CA ASP A 109 2.89 3.92 -9.80
C ASP A 109 3.15 4.82 -8.59
N LEU A 110 2.20 4.88 -7.66
CA LEU A 110 2.30 5.60 -6.39
C LEU A 110 1.58 4.81 -5.30
N ILE A 111 2.21 4.76 -4.14
CA ILE A 111 1.59 4.32 -2.88
C ILE A 111 1.65 5.45 -1.87
N ILE A 112 0.55 5.65 -1.13
CA ILE A 112 0.48 6.58 0.00
C ILE A 112 0.00 5.80 1.22
N GLU A 113 0.75 5.93 2.31
CA GLU A 113 0.39 5.39 3.62
C GLU A 113 0.27 6.53 4.63
N VAL A 114 -0.84 6.55 5.35
CA VAL A 114 -1.08 7.48 6.45
C VAL A 114 -0.79 6.76 7.75
N LEU A 115 0.24 7.19 8.46
CA LEU A 115 0.67 6.54 9.69
C LEU A 115 -0.37 6.68 10.79
N SER A 116 -0.51 5.61 11.58
CA SER A 116 -1.20 5.62 12.86
C SER A 116 -0.21 5.23 13.98
N PRO A 117 -0.49 5.55 15.24
CA PRO A 117 0.41 5.18 16.34
C PRO A 117 0.75 3.69 16.40
N SER A 118 -0.18 2.83 15.97
CA SER A 118 -0.01 1.37 15.96
C SER A 118 0.79 0.84 14.78
N THR A 119 0.92 1.60 13.68
CA THR A 119 1.55 1.13 12.44
C THR A 119 2.86 1.83 12.11
N GLN A 120 3.23 2.89 12.83
CA GLN A 120 4.40 3.74 12.52
C GLN A 120 5.68 2.97 12.25
N CYS A 121 6.03 2.04 13.12
CA CYS A 121 7.28 1.28 12.97
C CYS A 121 7.21 0.34 11.75
N HIS A 122 6.09 -0.34 11.59
CA HIS A 122 5.88 -1.27 10.49
C HIS A 122 5.87 -0.54 9.13
N ASP A 123 5.13 0.55 9.02
CA ASP A 123 5.02 1.30 7.76
C ASP A 123 6.36 1.96 7.40
N ARG A 124 7.03 2.57 8.36
CA ARG A 124 8.31 3.26 8.09
C ARG A 124 9.46 2.34 7.71
N LEU A 125 9.56 1.16 8.31
CA LEU A 125 10.69 0.25 8.08
C LEU A 125 10.35 -0.89 7.13
N THR A 126 9.31 -1.65 7.45
CA THR A 126 8.97 -2.86 6.70
C THR A 126 8.41 -2.52 5.34
N LYS A 127 7.40 -1.66 5.27
CA LYS A 127 6.76 -1.29 4.00
C LYS A 127 7.67 -0.42 3.13
N TYR A 128 8.47 0.46 3.72
CA TYR A 128 9.45 1.26 2.97
C TYR A 128 10.39 0.34 2.16
N ASN A 129 10.99 -0.63 2.85
CA ASN A 129 11.88 -1.60 2.20
C ASN A 129 11.14 -2.51 1.22
N LEU A 130 9.91 -2.90 1.55
CA LEU A 130 9.08 -3.74 0.70
C LEU A 130 8.74 -3.05 -0.62
N TYR A 131 8.28 -1.80 -0.56
CA TYR A 131 7.91 -1.02 -1.74
C TYR A 131 9.13 -0.64 -2.60
N GLU A 132 10.27 -0.34 -1.97
CA GLU A 132 11.55 -0.14 -2.66
C GLU A 132 11.93 -1.40 -3.45
N ARG A 133 11.90 -2.56 -2.79
CA ARG A 133 12.22 -3.86 -3.41
C ARG A 133 11.26 -4.23 -4.54
N ALA A 134 9.99 -3.89 -4.39
CA ALA A 134 8.96 -4.13 -5.39
C ALA A 134 9.06 -3.18 -6.59
N GLY A 135 9.84 -2.12 -6.49
CA GLY A 135 10.02 -1.16 -7.57
C GLY A 135 8.87 -0.16 -7.72
N VAL A 136 8.17 0.16 -6.61
CA VAL A 136 7.16 1.22 -6.61
C VAL A 136 7.84 2.55 -6.88
N PRO A 137 7.50 3.28 -7.98
CA PRO A 137 8.26 4.45 -8.40
C PRO A 137 8.22 5.60 -7.40
N GLU A 138 7.08 5.79 -6.71
CA GLU A 138 6.88 6.88 -5.77
C GLU A 138 6.14 6.39 -4.53
N TYR A 139 6.63 6.77 -3.34
CA TYR A 139 6.06 6.39 -2.07
C TYR A 139 5.95 7.59 -1.13
N TRP A 140 4.73 7.87 -0.66
CA TRP A 140 4.47 8.92 0.32
C TRP A 140 4.15 8.33 1.67
N ILE A 141 4.80 8.90 2.69
CA ILE A 141 4.50 8.63 4.09
C ILE A 141 3.89 9.91 4.68
N VAL A 142 2.62 9.83 5.07
CA VAL A 142 1.92 10.92 5.74
C VAL A 142 1.93 10.64 7.24
N SER A 143 2.54 11.52 8.01
CA SER A 143 2.60 11.46 9.47
C SER A 143 1.70 12.54 10.08
N PRO A 144 0.49 12.17 10.56
CA PRO A 144 -0.39 13.15 11.20
C PRO A 144 0.19 13.73 12.49
N GLU A 145 0.91 12.90 13.25
CA GLU A 145 1.53 13.28 14.53
C GLU A 145 2.65 14.30 14.33
N GLU A 146 3.52 14.05 13.34
CA GLU A 146 4.63 14.96 12.99
C GLU A 146 4.17 16.10 12.07
N ARG A 147 2.95 16.04 11.54
CA ARG A 147 2.40 16.97 10.54
C ARG A 147 3.28 17.06 9.30
N THR A 148 3.73 15.92 8.81
CA THR A 148 4.64 15.85 7.66
C THR A 148 4.11 14.94 6.57
N VAL A 149 4.52 15.23 5.34
CA VAL A 149 4.41 14.33 4.19
C VAL A 149 5.81 14.14 3.61
N GLN A 150 6.33 12.92 3.70
CA GLN A 150 7.58 12.54 3.09
C GLN A 150 7.30 11.93 1.72
N VAL A 151 7.90 12.50 0.69
CA VAL A 151 7.84 12.00 -0.70
C VAL A 151 9.17 11.35 -1.04
N SER A 152 9.13 10.07 -1.35
CA SER A 152 10.29 9.29 -1.79
C SER A 152 10.09 8.82 -3.23
N THR A 153 11.12 8.95 -4.05
CA THR A 153 11.13 8.45 -5.43
C THR A 153 12.21 7.39 -5.62
N LEU A 154 11.92 6.42 -6.45
CA LEU A 154 12.85 5.34 -6.76
C LEU A 154 13.86 5.81 -7.81
N VAL A 155 15.14 5.83 -7.43
CA VAL A 155 16.26 6.19 -8.31
C VAL A 155 17.32 5.10 -8.21
N ASP A 156 17.66 4.48 -9.33
CA ASP A 156 18.62 3.36 -9.39
C ASP A 156 18.30 2.22 -8.39
N GLY A 157 17.01 1.88 -8.27
CA GLY A 157 16.53 0.81 -7.40
C GLY A 157 16.53 1.14 -5.90
N ARG A 158 16.72 2.41 -5.53
CA ARG A 158 16.71 2.88 -4.14
C ARG A 158 15.82 4.11 -3.97
N TYR A 159 15.09 4.16 -2.85
CA TYR A 159 14.33 5.36 -2.52
C TYR A 159 15.27 6.50 -2.11
N ARG A 160 14.97 7.66 -2.68
CA ARG A 160 15.54 8.95 -2.25
C ARG A 160 14.40 9.85 -1.80
N VAL A 161 14.52 10.41 -0.61
CA VAL A 161 13.58 11.44 -0.14
C VAL A 161 13.80 12.67 -0.99
N GLN A 162 12.80 13.00 -1.81
CA GLN A 162 12.85 14.19 -2.68
C GLN A 162 12.36 15.42 -1.93
N GLU A 163 11.27 15.26 -1.16
CA GLU A 163 10.63 16.35 -0.45
C GLU A 163 10.14 15.88 0.92
N LEU A 164 10.21 16.78 1.88
CA LEU A 164 9.58 16.66 3.18
C LEU A 164 8.73 17.91 3.39
N TYR A 165 7.44 17.78 3.21
CA TYR A 165 6.49 18.86 3.47
C TYR A 165 6.11 18.86 4.94
N THR A 166 6.12 20.06 5.55
CA THR A 166 5.67 20.25 6.92
C THR A 166 4.46 21.20 6.91
N ALA A 167 3.43 20.88 7.69
CA ALA A 167 2.35 21.82 7.91
C ALA A 167 2.87 22.92 8.87
N GLU A 168 2.93 24.16 8.38
CA GLU A 168 3.12 25.29 9.27
C GLU A 168 1.94 25.38 10.25
N ALA A 169 2.23 25.66 11.50
CA ALA A 169 1.20 25.91 12.48
C ALA A 169 0.44 27.19 12.07
N VAL A 170 -0.83 27.03 11.70
CA VAL A 170 -1.76 28.14 11.48
C VAL A 170 -2.28 28.60 12.83
#